data_0bc7f2fa7bd6136eea3f0aa12eaadf70
#
_entry.id   0bc7f2fa7bd6136eea3f0aa12eaadf70
#
_cell.length_a   1.000
_cell.length_b   1.000
_cell.length_c   1.000
_cell.angle_alpha   90.00
_cell.angle_beta   90.00
_cell.angle_gamma   90.00
#
_symmetry.space_group_name_H-M   'P 1'
#
loop_
_entity.id
_entity.type
_entity.pdbx_description
1 polymer ?
#
loop_
_entity_poly.entity_id
_entity_poly.type
_entity_poly.pdbx_seq_one_letter_code
_entity_poly.pdbx_strand_id
1 'polypeptide(L)'
;MQKRALIVGISGVIGSALAEKLQREGWQVSGLSRGRGAVPQGCRSLTADLTDADAVRAALSQEQPDALFFSVWSRQENEKENVRVNGGMVRNVIDALGERLSGAHVALVTGLKHYLGPFEAYGKGAVPVTPFREEQGRQPVDNFYYA
;
A
#
# COMPACT_ATOMS: atom_id res chain seq x y z
N MET A 1 -21.90 10.71 9.72
CA MET A 1 -20.81 10.03 10.46
C MET A 1 -19.47 10.46 9.87
N GLN A 2 -18.43 10.64 10.69
CA GLN A 2 -17.10 10.96 10.22
C GLN A 2 -16.49 9.74 9.52
N LYS A 3 -15.96 9.92 8.31
CA LYS A 3 -15.31 8.85 7.56
C LYS A 3 -13.97 8.46 8.18
N ARG A 4 -13.64 7.18 8.14
CA ARG A 4 -12.42 6.60 8.71
C ARG A 4 -11.52 6.07 7.60
N ALA A 5 -10.25 6.46 7.64
CA ALA A 5 -9.23 5.95 6.74
C ALA A 5 -8.15 5.18 7.51
N LEU A 6 -7.75 4.02 6.97
CA LEU A 6 -6.58 3.28 7.42
C LEU A 6 -5.48 3.40 6.35
N ILE A 7 -4.30 3.88 6.75
CA ILE A 7 -3.14 4.00 5.88
C ILE A 7 -2.05 3.03 6.33
N VAL A 8 -1.77 2.04 5.52
CA VAL A 8 -0.64 1.11 5.72
C VAL A 8 0.61 1.74 5.12
N GLY A 9 1.61 2.01 5.96
CA GLY A 9 2.81 2.76 5.59
C GLY A 9 2.71 4.26 5.85
N ILE A 10 1.94 4.69 6.86
CA ILE A 10 1.67 6.10 7.18
C ILE A 10 2.92 6.94 7.43
N SER A 11 4.01 6.36 7.93
CA SER A 11 5.28 7.05 8.19
C SER A 11 6.14 7.30 6.94
N GLY A 12 5.73 6.77 5.77
CA GLY A 12 6.38 7.01 4.49
C GLY A 12 5.96 8.35 3.86
N VAL A 13 6.69 8.78 2.81
CA VAL A 13 6.43 10.05 2.12
C VAL A 13 4.99 10.14 1.60
N ILE A 14 4.50 9.11 0.92
CA ILE A 14 3.15 9.08 0.37
C ILE A 14 2.12 8.95 1.50
N GLY A 15 2.36 8.04 2.45
CA GLY A 15 1.44 7.80 3.55
C GLY A 15 1.21 9.03 4.43
N SER A 16 2.27 9.77 4.76
CA SER A 16 2.17 10.99 5.56
C SER A 16 1.44 12.12 4.82
N ALA A 17 1.76 12.34 3.55
CA ALA A 17 1.09 13.36 2.74
C ALA A 17 -0.41 13.06 2.55
N LEU A 18 -0.75 11.78 2.34
CA LEU A 18 -2.13 11.32 2.25
C LEU A 18 -2.88 11.52 3.58
N ALA A 19 -2.24 11.19 4.71
CA ALA A 19 -2.81 11.37 6.04
C ALA A 19 -3.17 12.83 6.31
N GLU A 20 -2.25 13.75 6.04
CA GLU A 20 -2.48 15.19 6.19
C GLU A 20 -3.62 15.70 5.30
N LYS A 21 -3.71 15.20 4.06
CA LYS A 21 -4.79 15.59 3.16
C LYS A 21 -6.14 15.11 3.65
N LEU A 22 -6.25 13.84 4.06
CA LEU A 22 -7.50 13.26 4.56
C LEU A 22 -7.95 13.95 5.85
N GLN A 23 -7.04 14.28 6.76
CA GLN A 23 -7.37 15.05 7.96
C GLN A 23 -7.94 16.43 7.63
N ARG A 24 -7.34 17.15 6.66
CA ARG A 24 -7.88 18.45 6.20
C ARG A 24 -9.28 18.33 5.60
N GLU A 25 -9.63 17.17 5.07
CA GLU A 25 -10.97 16.86 4.56
C GLU A 25 -11.91 16.30 5.63
N GLY A 26 -11.50 16.30 6.90
CA GLY A 26 -12.33 15.90 8.02
C GLY A 26 -12.40 14.39 8.28
N TRP A 27 -11.49 13.59 7.67
CA TRP A 27 -11.42 12.16 7.94
C TRP A 27 -10.72 11.88 9.26
N GLN A 28 -11.16 10.83 9.94
CA GLN A 28 -10.42 10.22 11.04
C GLN A 28 -9.40 9.24 10.46
N VAL A 29 -8.11 9.45 10.75
CA VAL A 29 -7.02 8.68 10.14
C VAL A 29 -6.34 7.80 11.16
N SER A 30 -6.30 6.50 10.91
CA SER A 30 -5.44 5.52 11.57
C SER A 30 -4.28 5.15 10.64
N GLY A 31 -3.09 4.98 11.17
CA GLY A 31 -1.93 4.62 10.38
C GLY A 31 -1.17 3.43 10.95
N LEU A 32 -0.95 2.43 10.12
CA LEU A 32 -0.17 1.24 10.45
C LEU A 32 1.27 1.39 9.94
N SER A 33 2.23 1.18 10.84
CA SER A 33 3.65 1.19 10.52
C SER A 33 4.42 0.21 11.42
N ARG A 34 5.73 0.06 11.19
CA ARG A 34 6.61 -0.75 12.06
C ARG A 34 7.06 -0.03 13.33
N GLY A 35 6.45 1.12 13.66
CA GLY A 35 6.85 1.94 14.79
C GLY A 35 8.15 2.73 14.57
N ARG A 36 8.69 2.73 13.35
CA ARG A 36 9.87 3.52 12.95
C ARG A 36 9.41 4.68 12.09
N GLY A 37 9.81 5.89 12.45
CA GLY A 37 9.41 7.12 11.76
C GLY A 37 8.22 7.82 12.41
N ALA A 38 8.07 9.11 12.09
CA ALA A 38 7.02 9.95 12.64
C ALA A 38 5.66 9.63 11.99
N VAL A 39 4.63 9.60 12.80
CA VAL A 39 3.24 9.56 12.35
C VAL A 39 2.70 10.99 12.40
N PRO A 40 1.99 11.47 11.39
CA PRO A 40 1.41 12.82 11.38
C PRO A 40 0.56 13.07 12.61
N GLN A 41 0.66 14.29 13.16
CA GLN A 41 -0.10 14.69 14.35
C GLN A 41 -1.60 14.53 14.12
N GLY A 42 -2.32 14.06 15.12
CA GLY A 42 -3.77 13.84 15.03
C GLY A 42 -4.17 12.50 14.40
N CYS A 43 -3.22 11.73 13.85
CA CYS A 43 -3.49 10.37 13.40
C CYS A 43 -3.33 9.38 14.56
N ARG A 44 -4.18 8.35 14.58
CA ARG A 44 -4.01 7.21 15.47
C ARG A 44 -2.89 6.32 14.97
N SER A 45 -1.88 6.08 15.78
CA SER A 45 -0.75 5.22 15.45
C SER A 45 -1.03 3.76 15.83
N LEU A 46 -0.85 2.86 14.86
CA LEU A 46 -0.90 1.41 15.02
C LEU A 46 0.47 0.84 14.64
N THR A 47 0.91 -0.17 15.37
CA THR A 47 2.24 -0.76 15.14
C THR A 47 2.14 -2.26 14.93
N ALA A 48 2.66 -2.74 13.80
CA ALA A 48 2.88 -4.16 13.53
C ALA A 48 3.94 -4.35 12.45
N ASP A 49 4.62 -5.49 12.46
CA ASP A 49 5.33 -6.01 11.30
C ASP A 49 4.31 -6.64 10.36
N LEU A 50 4.24 -6.17 9.11
CA LEU A 50 3.24 -6.65 8.15
C LEU A 50 3.50 -8.10 7.69
N THR A 51 4.69 -8.64 7.93
CA THR A 51 5.03 -10.04 7.65
C THR A 51 4.54 -11.00 8.73
N ASP A 52 4.16 -10.47 9.89
CA ASP A 52 3.58 -11.21 11.01
C ASP A 52 2.05 -11.06 11.01
N ALA A 53 1.36 -12.10 10.54
CA ALA A 53 -0.10 -12.10 10.42
C ALA A 53 -0.83 -11.92 11.77
N ASP A 54 -0.27 -12.46 12.86
CA ASP A 54 -0.90 -12.36 14.18
C ASP A 54 -0.71 -10.97 14.78
N ALA A 55 0.47 -10.36 14.61
CA ALA A 55 0.71 -8.96 15.00
C ALA A 55 -0.21 -8.00 14.24
N VAL A 56 -0.39 -8.20 12.92
CA VAL A 56 -1.30 -7.41 12.09
C VAL A 56 -2.75 -7.58 12.56
N ARG A 57 -3.18 -8.81 12.81
CA ARG A 57 -4.55 -9.08 13.30
C ARG A 57 -4.81 -8.41 14.64
N ALA A 58 -3.86 -8.47 15.57
CA ALA A 58 -3.97 -7.81 16.86
C ALA A 58 -4.06 -6.29 16.73
N ALA A 59 -3.16 -5.68 15.93
CA ALA A 59 -3.12 -4.24 15.72
C ALA A 59 -4.39 -3.70 15.07
N LEU A 60 -5.01 -4.47 14.17
CA LEU A 60 -6.20 -4.08 13.40
C LEU A 60 -7.52 -4.56 14.01
N SER A 61 -7.49 -5.17 15.18
CA SER A 61 -8.69 -5.81 15.79
C SER A 61 -9.89 -4.87 15.96
N GLN A 62 -9.65 -3.58 16.16
CA GLN A 62 -10.69 -2.55 16.36
C GLN A 62 -10.89 -1.64 15.14
N GLU A 63 -10.16 -1.88 14.06
CA GLU A 63 -10.26 -1.04 12.86
C GLU A 63 -11.42 -1.48 11.97
N GLN A 64 -12.18 -0.49 11.50
CA GLN A 64 -13.23 -0.66 10.50
C GLN A 64 -13.21 0.57 9.58
N PRO A 65 -12.33 0.61 8.60
CA PRO A 65 -12.15 1.76 7.74
C PRO A 65 -13.24 1.85 6.66
N ASP A 66 -13.60 3.07 6.26
CA ASP A 66 -14.36 3.36 5.06
C ASP A 66 -13.43 3.42 3.82
N ALA A 67 -12.12 3.64 4.06
CA ALA A 67 -11.09 3.57 3.03
C ALA A 67 -9.79 2.99 3.59
N LEU A 68 -9.19 2.09 2.82
CA LEU A 68 -7.90 1.44 3.09
C LEU A 68 -6.89 1.80 2.01
N PHE A 69 -5.74 2.33 2.40
CA PHE A 69 -4.67 2.71 1.48
C PHE A 69 -3.39 1.96 1.81
N PHE A 70 -2.81 1.30 0.80
CA PHE A 70 -1.48 0.70 0.88
C PHE A 70 -0.45 1.62 0.24
N SER A 71 0.49 2.15 1.04
CA SER A 71 1.62 2.96 0.60
C SER A 71 2.96 2.40 1.11
N VAL A 72 3.00 1.09 1.33
CA VAL A 72 4.15 0.36 1.85
C VAL A 72 4.80 -0.49 0.76
N TRP A 73 6.12 -0.54 0.81
CA TRP A 73 6.93 -1.38 -0.05
C TRP A 73 8.16 -1.89 0.72
N SER A 74 8.46 -3.17 0.59
CA SER A 74 9.67 -3.79 1.11
C SER A 74 10.49 -4.36 -0.04
N ARG A 75 11.63 -3.73 -0.34
CA ARG A 75 12.54 -4.20 -1.40
C ARG A 75 13.20 -5.51 -0.99
N GLN A 76 13.16 -6.49 -1.87
CA GLN A 76 13.80 -7.78 -1.73
C GLN A 76 14.92 -7.94 -2.78
N GLU A 77 15.67 -9.04 -2.72
CA GLU A 77 16.81 -9.32 -3.60
C GLU A 77 16.40 -9.51 -5.07
N ASN A 78 15.22 -10.03 -5.32
CA ASN A 78 14.71 -10.28 -6.66
C ASN A 78 13.18 -10.11 -6.75
N GLU A 79 12.64 -10.08 -7.97
CA GLU A 79 11.22 -9.80 -8.20
C GLU A 79 10.30 -10.89 -7.62
N LYS A 80 10.69 -12.15 -7.67
CA LYS A 80 9.89 -13.24 -7.08
C LYS A 80 9.71 -13.04 -5.58
N GLU A 81 10.78 -12.68 -4.87
CA GLU A 81 10.72 -12.39 -3.44
C GLU A 81 9.98 -11.06 -3.16
N ASN A 82 10.11 -10.05 -4.03
CA ASN A 82 9.31 -8.83 -3.95
C ASN A 82 7.81 -9.16 -3.98
N VAL A 83 7.36 -9.99 -4.92
CA VAL A 83 5.96 -10.42 -5.04
C VAL A 83 5.52 -11.19 -3.80
N ARG A 84 6.33 -12.18 -3.39
CA ARG A 84 6.01 -13.04 -2.24
C ARG A 84 5.85 -12.22 -0.95
N VAL A 85 6.81 -11.37 -0.64
CA VAL A 85 6.82 -10.59 0.61
C VAL A 85 5.77 -9.48 0.59
N ASN A 86 5.75 -8.66 -0.46
CA ASN A 86 4.81 -7.54 -0.51
C ASN A 86 3.36 -8.02 -0.70
N GLY A 87 3.14 -9.06 -1.51
CA GLY A 87 1.83 -9.71 -1.63
C GLY A 87 1.36 -10.33 -0.30
N GLY A 88 2.27 -10.95 0.45
CA GLY A 88 2.00 -11.45 1.80
C GLY A 88 1.59 -10.34 2.77
N MET A 89 2.30 -9.21 2.78
CA MET A 89 1.96 -8.05 3.61
C MET A 89 0.55 -7.51 3.31
N VAL A 90 0.20 -7.36 2.04
CA VAL A 90 -1.13 -6.91 1.62
C VAL A 90 -2.20 -7.91 2.07
N ARG A 91 -1.97 -9.20 1.84
CA ARG A 91 -2.89 -10.28 2.23
C ARG A 91 -3.12 -10.30 3.74
N ASN A 92 -2.07 -10.20 4.55
CA ASN A 92 -2.19 -10.17 6.01
C ASN A 92 -3.10 -9.05 6.51
N VAL A 93 -3.04 -7.87 5.90
CA VAL A 93 -3.92 -6.74 6.25
C VAL A 93 -5.36 -6.99 5.81
N ILE A 94 -5.57 -7.47 4.59
CA ILE A 94 -6.91 -7.77 4.06
C ILE A 94 -7.56 -8.87 4.90
N ASP A 95 -6.86 -9.96 5.19
CA ASP A 95 -7.36 -11.08 5.99
C ASP A 95 -7.66 -10.65 7.44
N ALA A 96 -6.81 -9.80 8.02
CA ALA A 96 -7.01 -9.27 9.36
C ALA A 96 -8.27 -8.41 9.48
N LEU A 97 -8.63 -7.67 8.44
CA LEU A 97 -9.82 -6.82 8.40
C LEU A 97 -11.07 -7.63 8.00
N GLY A 98 -10.94 -8.58 7.07
CA GLY A 98 -12.01 -9.46 6.63
C GLY A 98 -13.29 -8.70 6.24
N GLU A 99 -14.43 -9.12 6.78
CA GLU A 99 -15.75 -8.51 6.49
C GLU A 99 -15.85 -7.02 6.87
N ARG A 100 -14.96 -6.51 7.73
CA ARG A 100 -14.89 -5.09 8.09
C ARG A 100 -14.45 -4.18 6.94
N LEU A 101 -14.01 -4.77 5.81
CA LEU A 101 -13.79 -4.06 4.54
C LEU A 101 -15.03 -4.02 3.64
N SER A 102 -16.14 -4.61 4.06
CA SER A 102 -17.36 -4.59 3.25
C SER A 102 -17.83 -3.15 3.02
N GLY A 103 -17.87 -2.74 1.75
CA GLY A 103 -18.20 -1.37 1.34
C GLY A 103 -17.04 -0.36 1.46
N ALA A 104 -15.87 -0.76 1.95
CA ALA A 104 -14.70 0.11 2.01
C ALA A 104 -14.05 0.30 0.62
N HIS A 105 -13.54 1.50 0.37
CA HIS A 105 -12.67 1.73 -0.77
C HIS A 105 -11.25 1.23 -0.46
N VAL A 106 -10.69 0.40 -1.34
CA VAL A 106 -9.31 -0.11 -1.17
C VAL A 106 -8.44 0.40 -2.32
N ALA A 107 -7.32 1.03 -1.98
CA ALA A 107 -6.35 1.56 -2.94
C ALA A 107 -4.93 1.07 -2.63
N LEU A 108 -4.23 0.65 -3.67
CA LEU A 108 -2.82 0.26 -3.63
C LEU A 108 -1.99 1.26 -4.44
N VAL A 109 -0.99 1.86 -3.81
CA VAL A 109 -0.02 2.70 -4.51
C VAL A 109 0.97 1.79 -5.25
N THR A 110 1.02 1.93 -6.56
CA THR A 110 1.94 1.23 -7.44
C THR A 110 2.93 2.19 -8.10
N GLY A 111 3.82 1.69 -8.93
CA GLY A 111 4.85 2.49 -9.60
C GLY A 111 4.90 2.26 -11.11
N LEU A 112 5.89 2.86 -11.75
CA LEU A 112 6.10 2.81 -13.22
C LEU A 112 6.38 1.41 -13.76
N LYS A 113 6.66 0.42 -12.92
CA LYS A 113 6.82 -0.98 -13.35
C LYS A 113 5.61 -1.52 -14.12
N HIS A 114 4.42 -0.94 -13.88
CA HIS A 114 3.23 -1.25 -14.66
C HIS A 114 3.47 -1.06 -16.17
N TYR A 115 4.19 0.00 -16.53
CA TYR A 115 4.43 0.39 -17.92
C TYR A 115 5.82 -0.01 -18.44
N LEU A 116 6.80 -0.14 -17.54
CA LEU A 116 8.21 -0.34 -17.90
C LEU A 116 8.70 -1.78 -17.66
N GLY A 117 7.93 -2.59 -16.94
CA GLY A 117 8.37 -3.93 -16.54
C GLY A 117 9.39 -3.91 -15.40
N PRO A 118 10.13 -5.00 -15.19
CA PRO A 118 11.11 -5.12 -14.12
C PRO A 118 12.33 -4.22 -14.37
N PHE A 119 13.06 -3.89 -13.31
CA PHE A 119 14.23 -3.00 -13.39
C PHE A 119 15.30 -3.47 -14.38
N GLU A 120 15.46 -4.78 -14.53
CA GLU A 120 16.42 -5.37 -15.46
C GLU A 120 16.11 -5.03 -16.93
N ALA A 121 14.86 -4.65 -17.23
CA ALA A 121 14.44 -4.24 -18.57
C ALA A 121 14.64 -2.74 -18.84
N TYR A 122 14.89 -1.93 -17.82
CA TYR A 122 15.05 -0.48 -17.99
C TYR A 122 16.26 -0.15 -18.84
N GLY A 123 16.05 0.73 -19.83
CA GLY A 123 17.08 1.13 -20.77
C GLY A 123 17.45 0.09 -21.83
N LYS A 124 16.73 -1.03 -21.88
CA LYS A 124 16.89 -2.10 -22.88
C LYS A 124 15.67 -2.13 -23.80
N GLY A 125 15.93 -2.32 -25.11
CA GLY A 125 14.85 -2.42 -26.10
C GLY A 125 14.36 -1.06 -26.62
N ALA A 126 13.13 -1.03 -27.11
CA ALA A 126 12.52 0.17 -27.68
C ALA A 126 12.23 1.21 -26.59
N VAL A 127 12.43 2.49 -26.93
CA VAL A 127 12.06 3.60 -26.04
C VAL A 127 10.54 3.60 -25.91
N PRO A 128 10.01 3.61 -24.65
CA PRO A 128 8.57 3.61 -24.46
C PRO A 128 7.96 4.93 -24.94
N VAL A 129 6.74 4.84 -25.47
CA VAL A 129 5.95 6.02 -25.85
C VAL A 129 5.47 6.73 -24.59
N THR A 130 5.78 8.02 -24.47
CA THR A 130 5.36 8.83 -23.33
C THR A 130 4.49 10.03 -23.81
N PRO A 131 3.64 10.58 -22.93
CA PRO A 131 3.37 10.18 -21.55
C PRO A 131 2.63 8.84 -21.47
N PHE A 132 2.84 8.11 -20.38
CA PHE A 132 2.04 6.93 -20.07
C PHE A 132 0.60 7.33 -19.76
N ARG A 133 -0.34 6.46 -20.11
CA ARG A 133 -1.80 6.69 -19.95
C ARG A 133 -2.43 5.52 -19.21
N GLU A 134 -3.54 5.79 -18.53
CA GLU A 134 -4.25 4.80 -17.70
C GLU A 134 -4.81 3.62 -18.53
N GLU A 135 -5.17 3.85 -19.79
CA GLU A 135 -5.67 2.82 -20.70
C GLU A 135 -4.59 1.88 -21.25
N GLN A 136 -3.31 2.20 -21.03
CA GLN A 136 -2.21 1.31 -21.44
C GLN A 136 -2.14 0.08 -20.52
N GLY A 137 -2.05 -1.10 -21.14
CA GLY A 137 -1.88 -2.36 -20.44
C GLY A 137 -0.51 -2.49 -19.77
N ARG A 138 -0.42 -3.41 -18.82
CA ARG A 138 0.85 -3.75 -18.15
C ARG A 138 1.88 -4.31 -19.10
N GLN A 139 3.16 -4.01 -18.85
CA GLN A 139 4.29 -4.47 -19.65
C GLN A 139 5.42 -5.01 -18.76
N PRO A 140 6.02 -6.14 -19.10
CA PRO A 140 5.47 -7.20 -19.98
C PRO A 140 4.26 -7.89 -19.33
N VAL A 141 3.49 -8.62 -20.10
CA VAL A 141 2.25 -9.29 -19.63
C VAL A 141 2.52 -10.29 -18.50
N ASP A 142 3.68 -10.96 -18.51
CA ASP A 142 4.15 -11.92 -17.50
C ASP A 142 4.97 -11.29 -16.37
N ASN A 143 4.90 -9.97 -16.20
CA ASN A 143 5.64 -9.26 -15.17
C ASN A 143 5.20 -9.72 -13.77
N PHE A 144 6.13 -10.32 -13.02
CA PHE A 144 5.91 -10.81 -11.66
C PHE A 144 5.42 -9.73 -10.67
N TYR A 145 5.56 -8.47 -10.99
CA TYR A 145 5.05 -7.36 -10.16
C TYR A 145 3.53 -7.39 -10.00
N TYR A 146 2.82 -8.09 -10.88
CA TYR A 146 1.35 -8.20 -10.89
C TYR A 146 0.84 -9.64 -10.71
N ALA A 147 1.72 -10.54 -10.32
CA ALA A 147 1.37 -11.95 -10.10
C ALA A 147 0.57 -12.16 -8.80
#